data_031e6bd4ab1467d73bff6eaf0d559f92
#
_entry.id   031e6bd4ab1467d73bff6eaf0d559f92
#
_cell.length_a   1.000
_cell.length_b   1.000
_cell.length_c   1.000
_cell.angle_alpha   90.00
_cell.angle_beta   90.00
_cell.angle_gamma   90.00
#
_symmetry.space_group_name_H-M   'P 1'
#
loop_
_entity.id
_entity.type
_entity.pdbx_description
1 polymer ?
#
loop_
_entity_poly.entity_id
_entity_poly.type
_entity_poly.pdbx_seq_one_letter_code
_entity_poly.pdbx_strand_id
1 'polypeptide(L)'
;MNRFLTLLFIFFAICTDISAQEAEMEQHLFDTMRDGDKAAVVAIHIGAEDADAKQNIEKFNAMLRKAYPTIDFREAWTSRILIQQVHSNGGGNIPTTDELFSQLNKDGYTHLLIQSSNIVNSTDMQILRYEVDAAKETFKQIRLGEPLLTDETDYEEVLKATAAAYGSEKEANVLMCEGTHGSENAQYALLDYILKVQDYKSWFVATSGGYPSLSSLVKQLKKQKVKKVHLIPFLFTAGSKATSAIAHEWAQQLQRAGYKVTTELHNLSDVDAIIDIFENHLRHAEMFHRYSPKELKMMTR
;
A
#
# COMPACT_ATOMS: atom_id res chain seq x y z
N MET A 1 39.76 -14.12 -33.46
CA MET A 1 38.51 -13.36 -33.48
C MET A 1 37.58 -13.66 -32.30
N ASN A 2 37.83 -14.69 -31.47
CA ASN A 2 36.91 -15.10 -30.37
C ASN A 2 37.25 -14.58 -28.96
N ARG A 3 38.37 -13.87 -28.78
CA ARG A 3 38.74 -13.34 -27.43
C ARG A 3 38.17 -11.94 -27.14
N PHE A 4 37.78 -11.18 -28.15
CA PHE A 4 37.21 -9.85 -27.98
C PHE A 4 35.69 -9.88 -27.66
N LEU A 5 34.96 -10.90 -28.10
CA LEU A 5 33.53 -11.05 -27.80
C LEU A 5 33.30 -11.47 -26.34
N THR A 6 34.19 -12.29 -25.77
CA THR A 6 34.04 -12.77 -24.37
C THR A 6 34.27 -11.66 -23.34
N LEU A 7 35.15 -10.69 -23.65
CA LEU A 7 35.38 -9.54 -22.78
C LEU A 7 34.20 -8.52 -22.81
N LEU A 8 33.52 -8.40 -23.94
CA LEU A 8 32.36 -7.50 -24.07
C LEU A 8 31.14 -8.03 -23.30
N PHE A 9 30.93 -9.34 -23.26
CA PHE A 9 29.84 -9.95 -22.48
C PHE A 9 30.05 -9.91 -20.96
N ILE A 10 31.30 -10.03 -20.50
CA ILE A 10 31.66 -9.93 -19.08
C ILE A 10 31.50 -8.46 -18.61
N PHE A 11 31.81 -7.47 -19.45
CA PHE A 11 31.63 -6.05 -19.12
C PHE A 11 30.16 -5.64 -19.07
N PHE A 12 29.28 -6.26 -19.88
CA PHE A 12 27.84 -5.98 -19.85
C PHE A 12 27.13 -6.63 -18.66
N ALA A 13 27.58 -7.82 -18.21
CA ALA A 13 27.03 -8.50 -17.03
C ALA A 13 27.42 -7.79 -15.72
N ILE A 14 28.60 -7.17 -15.66
CA ILE A 14 29.07 -6.44 -14.47
C ILE A 14 28.37 -5.06 -14.34
N CYS A 15 27.96 -4.44 -15.45
CA CYS A 15 27.30 -3.13 -15.42
C CYS A 15 25.81 -3.20 -15.03
N THR A 16 25.14 -4.37 -15.11
CA THR A 16 23.72 -4.48 -14.76
C THR A 16 23.47 -4.78 -13.29
N ASP A 17 24.43 -5.34 -12.57
CA ASP A 17 24.27 -5.63 -11.13
C ASP A 17 24.66 -4.45 -10.22
N ILE A 18 25.51 -3.54 -10.68
CA ILE A 18 26.00 -2.42 -9.85
C ILE A 18 24.93 -1.34 -9.62
N SER A 19 23.99 -1.12 -10.57
CA SER A 19 23.02 -0.02 -10.46
C SER A 19 21.85 -0.33 -9.51
N ALA A 20 21.52 -1.59 -9.24
CA ALA A 20 20.47 -1.98 -8.29
C ALA A 20 21.00 -2.08 -6.85
N GLN A 21 22.27 -2.44 -6.67
CA GLN A 21 22.89 -2.62 -5.36
C GLN A 21 23.35 -1.29 -4.72
N GLU A 22 23.50 -0.21 -5.51
CA GLU A 22 23.90 1.11 -5.02
C GLU A 22 22.72 1.95 -4.48
N ALA A 23 21.46 1.52 -4.70
CA ALA A 23 20.28 2.30 -4.31
C ALA A 23 19.89 2.12 -2.84
N GLU A 24 20.34 1.05 -2.20
CA GLU A 24 20.05 0.74 -0.81
C GLU A 24 21.31 0.27 -0.07
N MET A 25 21.44 0.68 1.20
CA MET A 25 22.51 0.26 2.09
C MET A 25 21.91 -0.26 3.38
N GLU A 26 22.38 -1.44 3.84
CA GLU A 26 22.01 -1.95 5.16
C GLU A 26 22.54 -1.00 6.24
N GLN A 27 21.64 -0.34 6.91
CA GLN A 27 21.89 0.59 8.00
C GLN A 27 20.64 0.68 8.86
N HIS A 28 20.59 -0.01 9.96
CA HIS A 28 19.46 0.03 10.87
C HIS A 28 19.20 1.45 11.37
N LEU A 29 17.96 1.92 11.21
CA LEU A 29 17.57 3.29 11.56
C LEU A 29 17.90 3.61 13.01
N PHE A 30 17.51 2.72 13.93
CA PHE A 30 17.64 2.95 15.36
C PHE A 30 19.07 2.77 15.87
N ASP A 31 19.94 2.05 15.16
CA ASP A 31 21.35 1.93 15.48
C ASP A 31 22.14 3.22 15.19
N THR A 32 21.56 4.14 14.44
CA THR A 32 22.15 5.47 14.20
C THR A 32 21.92 6.46 15.34
N MET A 33 21.05 6.11 16.29
CA MET A 33 20.70 6.97 17.44
C MET A 33 21.88 7.15 18.41
N ARG A 34 21.99 8.35 18.96
CA ARG A 34 22.98 8.75 19.98
C ARG A 34 22.26 9.22 21.25
N ASP A 35 23.00 9.40 22.33
CA ASP A 35 22.46 9.95 23.57
C ASP A 35 21.71 11.25 23.32
N GLY A 36 20.48 11.31 23.79
CA GLY A 36 19.58 12.46 23.63
C GLY A 36 18.70 12.39 22.37
N ASP A 37 18.91 11.42 21.46
CA ASP A 37 18.02 11.22 20.32
C ASP A 37 16.69 10.59 20.74
N LYS A 38 15.60 11.00 20.05
CA LYS A 38 14.26 10.45 20.23
C LYS A 38 13.75 9.88 18.92
N ALA A 39 13.09 8.73 19.00
CA ALA A 39 12.49 8.08 17.85
C ALA A 39 10.98 7.95 17.97
N ALA A 40 10.29 7.96 16.81
CA ALA A 40 8.89 7.60 16.71
C ALA A 40 8.65 6.65 15.54
N VAL A 41 7.74 5.69 15.74
CA VAL A 41 7.09 4.94 14.67
C VAL A 41 5.78 5.64 14.34
N VAL A 42 5.56 5.93 13.07
CA VAL A 42 4.45 6.76 12.59
C VAL A 42 3.56 5.97 11.63
N ALA A 43 2.28 5.85 11.97
CA ALA A 43 1.27 5.34 11.05
C ALA A 43 0.66 6.50 10.24
N ILE A 44 0.53 6.33 8.92
CA ILE A 44 -0.15 7.29 8.06
C ILE A 44 -1.33 6.61 7.36
N HIS A 45 -2.51 7.20 7.49
CA HIS A 45 -3.75 6.71 6.91
C HIS A 45 -4.43 7.79 6.07
N ILE A 46 -5.28 7.38 5.13
CA ILE A 46 -6.19 8.33 4.47
C ILE A 46 -7.15 8.92 5.52
N GLY A 47 -7.64 8.08 6.43
CA GLY A 47 -8.55 8.42 7.50
C GLY A 47 -9.69 7.42 7.62
N ALA A 48 -10.61 7.67 8.56
CA ALA A 48 -11.75 6.80 8.86
C ALA A 48 -13.05 7.58 8.95
N GLU A 49 -14.07 7.10 8.24
CA GLU A 49 -15.41 7.71 8.19
C GLU A 49 -16.28 7.31 9.39
N ASP A 50 -16.13 6.07 9.84
CA ASP A 50 -16.96 5.45 10.87
C ASP A 50 -16.14 4.58 11.85
N ALA A 51 -16.83 3.96 12.79
CA ALA A 51 -16.22 3.14 13.85
C ALA A 51 -15.51 1.91 13.29
N ASP A 52 -16.04 1.27 12.25
CA ASP A 52 -15.46 0.07 11.65
C ASP A 52 -14.18 0.42 10.89
N ALA A 53 -14.18 1.54 10.16
CA ALA A 53 -12.97 2.07 9.53
C ALA A 53 -11.88 2.39 10.57
N LYS A 54 -12.26 2.97 11.72
CA LYS A 54 -11.32 3.20 12.85
C LYS A 54 -10.78 1.89 13.41
N GLN A 55 -11.60 0.86 13.51
CA GLN A 55 -11.14 -0.47 13.96
C GLN A 55 -10.13 -1.08 12.99
N ASN A 56 -10.33 -0.91 11.69
CA ASN A 56 -9.37 -1.35 10.67
C ASN A 56 -8.04 -0.60 10.76
N ILE A 57 -8.08 0.72 10.96
CA ILE A 57 -6.90 1.53 11.27
C ILE A 57 -6.21 1.02 12.54
N GLU A 58 -6.96 0.71 13.60
CA GLU A 58 -6.39 0.25 14.86
C GLU A 58 -5.69 -1.12 14.74
N LYS A 59 -6.16 -2.03 13.89
CA LYS A 59 -5.43 -3.28 13.59
C LYS A 59 -4.04 -3.01 13.02
N PHE A 60 -3.96 -2.09 12.07
CA PHE A 60 -2.68 -1.65 11.50
C PHE A 60 -1.79 -0.98 12.55
N ASN A 61 -2.34 -0.05 13.34
CA ASN A 61 -1.62 0.64 14.40
C ASN A 61 -1.10 -0.33 15.47
N ALA A 62 -1.87 -1.35 15.80
CA ALA A 62 -1.47 -2.40 16.74
C ALA A 62 -0.28 -3.21 16.22
N MET A 63 -0.20 -3.48 14.92
CA MET A 63 0.97 -4.12 14.31
C MET A 63 2.22 -3.26 14.50
N LEU A 64 2.18 -1.94 14.20
CA LEU A 64 3.32 -1.06 14.37
C LEU A 64 3.80 -1.01 15.84
N ARG A 65 2.85 -0.85 16.77
CA ARG A 65 3.17 -0.84 18.21
C ARG A 65 3.76 -2.18 18.69
N LYS A 66 3.28 -3.29 18.14
CA LYS A 66 3.82 -4.62 18.46
C LYS A 66 5.22 -4.83 17.88
N ALA A 67 5.46 -4.35 16.66
CA ALA A 67 6.77 -4.47 16.00
C ALA A 67 7.87 -3.67 16.73
N TYR A 68 7.52 -2.49 17.30
CA TYR A 68 8.44 -1.58 17.96
C TYR A 68 7.91 -1.11 19.35
N PRO A 69 7.80 -2.00 20.34
CA PRO A 69 7.08 -1.73 21.59
C PRO A 69 7.77 -0.71 22.50
N THR A 70 9.04 -0.41 22.26
CA THR A 70 9.84 0.55 23.06
C THR A 70 9.97 1.91 22.41
N ILE A 71 9.45 2.07 21.16
CA ILE A 71 9.50 3.31 20.41
C ILE A 71 8.15 4.02 20.50
N ASP A 72 8.16 5.32 20.66
CA ASP A 72 6.93 6.12 20.70
C ASP A 72 6.12 5.96 19.41
N PHE A 73 4.83 5.68 19.56
CA PHE A 73 3.91 5.57 18.43
C PHE A 73 3.18 6.88 18.18
N ARG A 74 3.03 7.25 16.92
CA ARG A 74 2.25 8.42 16.47
C ARG A 74 1.42 8.05 15.23
N GLU A 75 0.36 8.84 15.02
CA GLU A 75 -0.57 8.65 13.89
C GLU A 75 -0.91 10.01 13.26
N ALA A 76 -1.03 10.03 11.92
CA ALA A 76 -1.57 11.16 11.17
C ALA A 76 -2.44 10.68 10.00
N TRP A 77 -3.33 11.58 9.52
CA TRP A 77 -4.18 11.30 8.37
C TRP A 77 -3.90 12.27 7.22
N THR A 78 -4.08 11.79 5.98
CA THR A 78 -3.88 12.60 4.78
C THR A 78 -5.16 13.34 4.35
N SER A 79 -6.35 12.77 4.62
CA SER A 79 -7.62 13.37 4.22
C SER A 79 -8.10 14.45 5.17
N ARG A 80 -7.91 15.71 4.80
CA ARG A 80 -8.43 16.88 5.56
C ARG A 80 -9.96 16.83 5.71
N ILE A 81 -10.67 16.25 4.74
CA ILE A 81 -12.12 16.11 4.79
C ILE A 81 -12.51 15.17 5.94
N LEU A 82 -11.87 13.99 6.02
CA LEU A 82 -12.16 13.02 7.09
C LEU A 82 -11.73 13.55 8.47
N ILE A 83 -10.62 14.27 8.56
CA ILE A 83 -10.19 14.95 9.79
C ILE A 83 -11.26 15.94 10.26
N GLN A 84 -11.77 16.78 9.37
CA GLN A 84 -12.82 17.74 9.70
C GLN A 84 -14.13 17.06 10.11
N GLN A 85 -14.52 15.99 9.45
CA GLN A 85 -15.71 15.21 9.81
C GLN A 85 -15.59 14.62 11.23
N VAL A 86 -14.45 14.02 11.56
CA VAL A 86 -14.18 13.47 12.90
C VAL A 86 -14.24 14.59 13.95
N HIS A 87 -13.59 15.71 13.69
CA HIS A 87 -13.58 16.86 14.60
C HIS A 87 -15.00 17.41 14.83
N SER A 88 -15.79 17.58 13.75
CA SER A 88 -17.17 18.10 13.81
C SER A 88 -18.11 17.15 14.57
N ASN A 89 -17.82 15.85 14.59
CA ASN A 89 -18.58 14.83 15.31
C ASN A 89 -18.09 14.62 16.75
N GLY A 90 -17.26 15.54 17.29
CA GLY A 90 -16.74 15.46 18.67
C GLY A 90 -15.61 14.44 18.85
N GLY A 91 -15.01 13.96 17.77
CA GLY A 91 -13.80 13.14 17.80
C GLY A 91 -12.56 13.95 18.14
N GLY A 92 -11.47 13.25 18.53
CA GLY A 92 -10.19 13.87 18.85
C GLY A 92 -9.59 14.64 17.67
N ASN A 93 -8.61 15.49 17.98
CA ASN A 93 -7.82 16.18 16.96
C ASN A 93 -6.76 15.22 16.38
N ILE A 94 -6.96 14.77 15.16
CA ILE A 94 -6.00 13.93 14.42
C ILE A 94 -5.22 14.88 13.52
N PRO A 95 -3.87 14.90 13.60
CA PRO A 95 -3.06 15.81 12.80
C PRO A 95 -2.98 15.34 11.35
N THR A 96 -2.75 16.27 10.44
CA THR A 96 -2.22 15.99 9.11
C THR A 96 -0.74 15.58 9.21
N THR A 97 -0.16 15.05 8.14
CA THR A 97 1.25 14.62 8.13
C THR A 97 2.20 15.78 8.43
N ASP A 98 1.97 16.94 7.80
CA ASP A 98 2.78 18.15 7.99
C ASP A 98 2.66 18.71 9.42
N GLU A 99 1.45 18.71 9.99
CA GLU A 99 1.22 19.10 11.39
C GLU A 99 1.94 18.14 12.35
N LEU A 100 1.87 16.83 12.13
CA LEU A 100 2.56 15.84 12.95
C LEU A 100 4.07 16.02 12.88
N PHE A 101 4.66 16.17 11.69
CA PHE A 101 6.11 16.36 11.55
C PHE A 101 6.57 17.65 12.23
N SER A 102 5.80 18.74 12.09
CA SER A 102 6.08 19.98 12.80
C SER A 102 6.07 19.80 14.33
N GLN A 103 5.08 19.06 14.85
CA GLN A 103 4.97 18.78 16.28
C GLN A 103 6.12 17.89 16.77
N LEU A 104 6.43 16.80 16.05
CA LEU A 104 7.53 15.90 16.42
C LEU A 104 8.88 16.62 16.46
N ASN A 105 9.14 17.53 15.51
CA ASN A 105 10.35 18.34 15.52
C ASN A 105 10.42 19.25 16.76
N LYS A 106 9.32 19.93 17.12
CA LYS A 106 9.25 20.76 18.35
C LYS A 106 9.46 19.96 19.63
N ASP A 107 9.00 18.70 19.64
CA ASP A 107 9.12 17.79 20.78
C ASP A 107 10.51 17.11 20.85
N GLY A 108 11.40 17.45 19.90
CA GLY A 108 12.79 17.00 19.86
C GLY A 108 13.00 15.59 19.33
N TYR A 109 12.04 15.06 18.53
CA TYR A 109 12.25 13.79 17.80
C TYR A 109 13.26 14.00 16.69
N THR A 110 14.12 13.01 16.50
CA THR A 110 15.24 13.05 15.54
C THR A 110 15.19 11.91 14.52
N HIS A 111 14.50 10.80 14.87
CA HIS A 111 14.41 9.59 14.04
C HIS A 111 12.95 9.20 13.84
N LEU A 112 12.51 9.09 12.60
CA LEU A 112 11.15 8.68 12.25
C LEU A 112 11.14 7.46 11.34
N LEU A 113 10.39 6.43 11.73
CA LEU A 113 10.07 5.27 10.92
C LEU A 113 8.58 5.31 10.58
N ILE A 114 8.25 5.45 9.31
CA ILE A 114 6.89 5.72 8.85
C ILE A 114 6.37 4.53 8.05
N GLN A 115 5.12 4.14 8.29
CA GLN A 115 4.40 3.18 7.44
C GLN A 115 3.03 3.74 7.08
N SER A 116 2.74 3.75 5.79
CA SER A 116 1.41 4.08 5.28
C SER A 116 0.56 2.84 5.08
N SER A 117 -0.75 2.94 5.29
CA SER A 117 -1.73 1.88 4.97
C SER A 117 -2.24 1.90 3.52
N ASN A 118 -1.55 2.57 2.62
CA ASN A 118 -1.91 2.62 1.20
C ASN A 118 -1.68 1.26 0.52
N ILE A 119 -2.62 0.85 -0.32
CA ILE A 119 -2.50 -0.40 -1.10
C ILE A 119 -1.56 -0.21 -2.29
N VAL A 120 -1.62 0.92 -2.97
CA VAL A 120 -0.86 1.22 -4.19
C VAL A 120 -0.09 2.53 -4.03
N ASN A 121 0.87 2.77 -4.91
CA ASN A 121 1.60 4.03 -4.96
C ASN A 121 0.71 5.15 -5.55
N SER A 122 -0.38 5.47 -4.82
CA SER A 122 -1.40 6.45 -5.17
C SER A 122 -0.87 7.89 -5.14
N THR A 123 -1.71 8.83 -5.54
CA THR A 123 -1.42 10.27 -5.39
C THR A 123 -1.13 10.63 -3.92
N ASP A 124 -1.89 10.07 -2.96
CA ASP A 124 -1.64 10.30 -1.53
C ASP A 124 -0.26 9.79 -1.10
N MET A 125 0.15 8.61 -1.60
CA MET A 125 1.47 8.07 -1.33
C MET A 125 2.59 8.92 -1.95
N GLN A 126 2.37 9.48 -3.14
CA GLN A 126 3.31 10.40 -3.78
C GLN A 126 3.44 11.71 -3.01
N ILE A 127 2.34 12.26 -2.50
CA ILE A 127 2.35 13.44 -1.62
C ILE A 127 3.12 13.13 -0.33
N LEU A 128 2.84 11.98 0.30
CA LEU A 128 3.56 11.55 1.50
C LEU A 128 5.06 11.40 1.25
N ARG A 129 5.48 10.84 0.12
CA ARG A 129 6.91 10.77 -0.26
C ARG A 129 7.53 12.15 -0.38
N TYR A 130 6.82 13.09 -0.99
CA TYR A 130 7.28 14.48 -1.10
C TYR A 130 7.43 15.14 0.28
N GLU A 131 6.46 14.95 1.18
CA GLU A 131 6.50 15.48 2.56
C GLU A 131 7.66 14.86 3.36
N VAL A 132 7.89 13.54 3.22
CA VAL A 132 9.01 12.83 3.84
C VAL A 132 10.35 13.35 3.30
N ASP A 133 10.48 13.53 1.98
CA ASP A 133 11.70 14.06 1.37
C ASP A 133 12.00 15.51 1.83
N ALA A 134 10.98 16.34 1.97
CA ALA A 134 11.13 17.68 2.54
C ALA A 134 11.54 17.65 4.02
N ALA A 135 11.05 16.68 4.77
CA ALA A 135 11.36 16.53 6.20
C ALA A 135 12.78 16.00 6.50
N LYS A 136 13.50 15.45 5.49
CA LYS A 136 14.89 15.01 5.63
C LYS A 136 15.87 16.12 6.06
N GLU A 137 15.55 17.37 5.79
CA GLU A 137 16.35 18.51 6.27
C GLU A 137 16.09 18.83 7.76
N THR A 138 15.02 18.27 8.33
CA THR A 138 14.57 18.54 9.71
C THR A 138 14.97 17.43 10.68
N PHE A 139 14.85 16.18 10.26
CA PHE A 139 15.15 15.00 11.07
C PHE A 139 16.51 14.42 10.71
N LYS A 140 17.22 13.86 11.71
CA LYS A 140 18.50 13.17 11.46
C LYS A 140 18.32 11.95 10.55
N GLN A 141 17.22 11.20 10.79
CA GLN A 141 16.82 10.07 9.97
C GLN A 141 15.29 10.06 9.86
N ILE A 142 14.79 9.89 8.65
CA ILE A 142 13.37 9.68 8.37
C ILE A 142 13.26 8.64 7.26
N ARG A 143 12.49 7.58 7.50
CA ARG A 143 12.31 6.49 6.54
C ARG A 143 10.86 6.13 6.38
N LEU A 144 10.48 5.75 5.16
CA LEU A 144 9.12 5.44 4.76
C LEU A 144 9.08 4.05 4.16
N GLY A 145 8.25 3.17 4.76
CA GLY A 145 7.93 1.86 4.20
C GLY A 145 7.06 1.97 2.96
N GLU A 146 7.14 0.95 2.13
CA GLU A 146 6.43 0.87 0.87
C GLU A 146 4.92 0.61 1.06
N PRO A 147 4.05 0.98 0.09
CA PRO A 147 2.65 0.58 0.07
C PRO A 147 2.52 -0.94 -0.15
N LEU A 148 1.33 -1.51 0.07
CA LEU A 148 1.07 -2.95 0.03
C LEU A 148 1.52 -3.63 -1.27
N LEU A 149 1.30 -3.01 -2.42
CA LEU A 149 1.68 -3.53 -3.73
C LEU A 149 2.83 -2.73 -4.30
N THR A 150 4.04 -3.21 -4.15
CA THR A 150 5.26 -2.53 -4.62
C THR A 150 6.03 -3.38 -5.62
N ASP A 151 6.35 -4.61 -5.29
CA ASP A 151 7.08 -5.53 -6.15
C ASP A 151 6.27 -6.79 -6.52
N GLU A 152 6.83 -7.64 -7.35
CA GLU A 152 6.16 -8.86 -7.84
C GLU A 152 5.77 -9.81 -6.69
N THR A 153 6.61 -9.92 -5.67
CA THR A 153 6.37 -10.78 -4.50
C THR A 153 5.15 -10.32 -3.72
N ASP A 154 5.00 -9.01 -3.54
CA ASP A 154 3.82 -8.43 -2.87
C ASP A 154 2.51 -8.81 -3.57
N TYR A 155 2.49 -8.68 -4.92
CA TYR A 155 1.30 -9.05 -5.70
C TYR A 155 0.94 -10.52 -5.51
N GLU A 156 1.94 -11.41 -5.53
CA GLU A 156 1.74 -12.84 -5.35
C GLU A 156 1.23 -13.19 -3.95
N GLU A 157 1.87 -12.64 -2.92
CA GLU A 157 1.50 -12.89 -1.53
C GLU A 157 0.11 -12.33 -1.19
N VAL A 158 -0.20 -11.11 -1.63
CA VAL A 158 -1.52 -10.49 -1.43
C VAL A 158 -2.62 -11.27 -2.14
N LEU A 159 -2.39 -11.70 -3.39
CA LEU A 159 -3.37 -12.53 -4.12
C LEU A 159 -3.58 -13.87 -3.44
N LYS A 160 -2.51 -14.53 -3.01
CA LYS A 160 -2.58 -15.81 -2.28
C LYS A 160 -3.34 -15.66 -0.96
N ALA A 161 -3.03 -14.63 -0.18
CA ALA A 161 -3.70 -14.37 1.10
C ALA A 161 -5.18 -14.04 0.90
N THR A 162 -5.51 -13.17 -0.07
CA THR A 162 -6.89 -12.80 -0.40
C THR A 162 -7.68 -14.01 -0.92
N ALA A 163 -7.07 -14.84 -1.76
CA ALA A 163 -7.71 -16.04 -2.30
C ALA A 163 -7.99 -17.08 -1.20
N ALA A 164 -7.08 -17.25 -0.26
CA ALA A 164 -7.25 -18.16 0.85
C ALA A 164 -8.35 -17.69 1.83
N ALA A 165 -8.45 -16.37 2.06
CA ALA A 165 -9.43 -15.81 2.98
C ALA A 165 -10.85 -15.74 2.39
N TYR A 166 -10.99 -15.32 1.13
CA TYR A 166 -12.26 -14.89 0.55
C TYR A 166 -12.63 -15.57 -0.76
N GLY A 167 -11.76 -16.40 -1.32
CA GLY A 167 -11.97 -17.01 -2.62
C GLY A 167 -13.13 -18.01 -2.65
N SER A 168 -13.97 -17.93 -3.68
CA SER A 168 -15.01 -18.91 -4.01
C SER A 168 -14.54 -19.84 -5.13
N GLU A 169 -14.61 -21.15 -4.93
CA GLU A 169 -14.34 -22.14 -5.98
C GLU A 169 -15.46 -22.27 -7.03
N LYS A 170 -16.66 -21.77 -6.70
CA LYS A 170 -17.89 -21.99 -7.50
C LYS A 170 -18.32 -20.77 -8.31
N GLU A 171 -17.64 -19.63 -8.12
CA GLU A 171 -18.03 -18.34 -8.67
C GLU A 171 -16.81 -17.64 -9.26
N ALA A 172 -17.04 -16.67 -10.13
CA ALA A 172 -15.96 -15.79 -10.57
C ALA A 172 -15.68 -14.77 -9.46
N ASN A 173 -14.49 -14.79 -8.92
CA ASN A 173 -14.04 -13.88 -7.88
C ASN A 173 -13.64 -12.54 -8.52
N VAL A 174 -14.18 -11.46 -8.03
CA VAL A 174 -13.91 -10.12 -8.54
C VAL A 174 -13.37 -9.24 -7.42
N LEU A 175 -12.11 -8.86 -7.52
CA LEU A 175 -11.50 -7.86 -6.65
C LEU A 175 -12.07 -6.48 -7.00
N MET A 176 -12.82 -5.90 -6.06
CA MET A 176 -13.37 -4.55 -6.17
C MET A 176 -12.35 -3.56 -5.66
N CYS A 177 -11.65 -2.90 -6.57
CA CYS A 177 -10.64 -1.90 -6.25
C CYS A 177 -11.21 -0.48 -6.39
N GLU A 178 -10.65 0.47 -5.65
CA GLU A 178 -11.02 1.87 -5.77
C GLU A 178 -10.64 2.41 -7.16
N GLY A 179 -9.42 2.12 -7.59
CA GLY A 179 -8.86 2.67 -8.82
C GLY A 179 -8.45 4.13 -8.66
N THR A 180 -7.78 4.64 -9.68
CA THR A 180 -7.34 6.03 -9.73
C THR A 180 -7.45 6.56 -11.16
N HIS A 181 -7.37 7.89 -11.33
CA HIS A 181 -7.34 8.52 -12.64
C HIS A 181 -5.90 8.82 -13.12
N GLY A 182 -4.90 8.55 -12.29
CA GLY A 182 -3.49 8.79 -12.58
C GLY A 182 -2.77 7.58 -13.18
N SER A 183 -1.47 7.73 -13.40
CA SER A 183 -0.59 6.67 -13.93
C SER A 183 -0.49 5.46 -13.00
N GLU A 184 -0.67 5.65 -11.71
CA GLU A 184 -0.67 4.64 -10.66
C GLU A 184 -1.80 3.60 -10.84
N ASN A 185 -2.83 3.92 -11.63
CA ASN A 185 -3.87 2.95 -12.00
C ASN A 185 -3.32 1.72 -12.75
N ALA A 186 -2.13 1.84 -13.35
CA ALA A 186 -1.45 0.71 -13.99
C ALA A 186 -1.17 -0.44 -13.02
N GLN A 187 -1.07 -0.19 -11.72
CA GLN A 187 -0.87 -1.23 -10.70
C GLN A 187 -2.07 -2.19 -10.61
N TYR A 188 -3.29 -1.70 -10.79
CA TYR A 188 -4.49 -2.55 -10.85
C TYR A 188 -4.56 -3.36 -12.16
N ALA A 189 -4.06 -2.81 -13.26
CA ALA A 189 -3.93 -3.55 -14.51
C ALA A 189 -2.85 -4.63 -14.41
N LEU A 190 -1.75 -4.38 -13.69
CA LEU A 190 -0.74 -5.39 -13.39
C LEU A 190 -1.32 -6.49 -12.51
N LEU A 191 -2.09 -6.17 -11.48
CA LEU A 191 -2.78 -7.15 -10.64
C LEU A 191 -3.69 -8.07 -11.48
N ASP A 192 -4.49 -7.50 -12.39
CA ASP A 192 -5.33 -8.27 -13.33
C ASP A 192 -4.51 -9.14 -14.30
N TYR A 193 -3.33 -8.67 -14.72
CA TYR A 193 -2.42 -9.43 -15.57
C TYR A 193 -1.81 -10.62 -14.84
N ILE A 194 -1.31 -10.42 -13.61
CA ILE A 194 -0.71 -11.46 -12.77
C ILE A 194 -1.72 -12.58 -12.50
N LEU A 195 -2.98 -12.25 -12.17
CA LEU A 195 -4.04 -13.25 -12.02
C LEU A 195 -4.19 -14.16 -13.25
N LYS A 196 -4.01 -13.62 -14.46
CA LYS A 196 -4.12 -14.38 -15.70
C LYS A 196 -2.91 -15.25 -15.97
N VAL A 197 -1.72 -14.80 -15.61
CA VAL A 197 -0.45 -15.52 -15.83
C VAL A 197 -0.28 -16.64 -14.80
N GLN A 198 -0.71 -16.44 -13.58
CA GLN A 198 -0.59 -17.41 -12.47
C GLN A 198 -1.78 -18.37 -12.34
N ASP A 199 -2.52 -18.60 -13.43
CA ASP A 199 -3.64 -19.56 -13.50
C ASP A 199 -4.83 -19.30 -12.54
N TYR A 200 -5.00 -18.07 -12.02
CA TYR A 200 -6.21 -17.65 -11.32
C TYR A 200 -7.39 -17.46 -12.29
N LYS A 201 -7.78 -18.51 -13.02
CA LYS A 201 -8.72 -18.45 -14.15
C LYS A 201 -10.10 -17.88 -13.84
N SER A 202 -10.55 -18.01 -12.58
CA SER A 202 -11.83 -17.50 -12.09
C SER A 202 -11.73 -16.16 -11.37
N TRP A 203 -10.57 -15.49 -11.43
CA TRP A 203 -10.32 -14.23 -10.76
C TRP A 203 -10.22 -13.06 -11.73
N PHE A 204 -10.72 -11.91 -11.31
CA PHE A 204 -10.79 -10.69 -12.09
C PHE A 204 -10.55 -9.49 -11.21
N VAL A 205 -10.06 -8.41 -11.79
CA VAL A 205 -9.95 -7.10 -11.16
C VAL A 205 -10.92 -6.13 -11.83
N ALA A 206 -11.57 -5.30 -11.04
CA ALA A 206 -12.25 -4.13 -11.57
C ALA A 206 -12.13 -2.95 -10.60
N THR A 207 -12.20 -1.74 -11.13
CA THR A 207 -12.02 -0.50 -10.39
C THR A 207 -13.26 0.39 -10.50
N SER A 208 -13.55 1.16 -9.44
CA SER A 208 -14.58 2.20 -9.44
C SER A 208 -14.18 3.41 -10.29
N GLY A 209 -12.89 3.77 -10.25
CA GLY A 209 -12.30 4.83 -11.06
C GLY A 209 -11.10 4.30 -11.86
N GLY A 210 -11.11 4.46 -13.18
CA GLY A 210 -9.99 4.04 -14.01
C GLY A 210 -10.17 2.69 -14.72
N TYR A 211 -9.10 1.88 -14.80
CA TYR A 211 -9.06 0.62 -15.54
C TYR A 211 -8.28 -0.45 -14.74
N PRO A 212 -8.73 -1.75 -14.76
CA PRO A 212 -9.89 -2.33 -15.45
C PRO A 212 -11.23 -1.81 -14.93
N SER A 213 -12.11 -1.33 -15.84
CA SER A 213 -13.42 -0.82 -15.44
C SER A 213 -14.46 -1.93 -15.27
N LEU A 214 -15.55 -1.65 -14.55
CA LEU A 214 -16.68 -2.59 -14.42
C LEU A 214 -17.25 -3.00 -15.80
N SER A 215 -17.26 -2.08 -16.77
CA SER A 215 -17.69 -2.40 -18.13
C SER A 215 -16.74 -3.35 -18.87
N SER A 216 -15.42 -3.24 -18.62
CA SER A 216 -14.44 -4.19 -19.16
C SER A 216 -14.54 -5.55 -18.48
N LEU A 217 -14.81 -5.60 -17.19
CA LEU A 217 -15.11 -6.83 -16.45
C LEU A 217 -16.31 -7.56 -17.07
N VAL A 218 -17.44 -6.88 -17.30
CA VAL A 218 -18.62 -7.49 -17.92
C VAL A 218 -18.31 -8.13 -19.26
N LYS A 219 -17.43 -7.52 -20.08
CA LYS A 219 -16.99 -8.12 -21.35
C LYS A 219 -16.18 -9.41 -21.13
N GLN A 220 -15.29 -9.43 -20.12
CA GLN A 220 -14.49 -10.61 -19.79
C GLN A 220 -15.38 -11.75 -19.26
N LEU A 221 -16.30 -11.46 -18.33
CA LEU A 221 -17.25 -12.43 -17.77
C LEU A 221 -18.12 -13.06 -18.87
N LYS A 222 -18.62 -12.26 -19.82
CA LYS A 222 -19.38 -12.76 -21.00
C LYS A 222 -18.54 -13.69 -21.86
N LYS A 223 -17.29 -13.33 -22.16
CA LYS A 223 -16.38 -14.15 -22.97
C LYS A 223 -16.12 -15.51 -22.33
N GLN A 224 -16.00 -15.55 -20.98
CA GLN A 224 -15.77 -16.78 -20.21
C GLN A 224 -17.08 -17.52 -19.85
N LYS A 225 -18.26 -17.03 -20.30
CA LYS A 225 -19.57 -17.63 -20.03
C LYS A 225 -19.91 -17.76 -18.54
N VAL A 226 -19.35 -16.88 -17.72
CA VAL A 226 -19.62 -16.79 -16.27
C VAL A 226 -21.11 -16.58 -16.02
N LYS A 227 -21.64 -17.15 -14.94
CA LYS A 227 -23.03 -16.99 -14.48
C LYS A 227 -23.16 -16.47 -13.06
N LYS A 228 -22.14 -16.72 -12.24
CA LYS A 228 -22.10 -16.32 -10.84
C LYS A 228 -20.85 -15.54 -10.56
N VAL A 229 -20.98 -14.45 -9.83
CA VAL A 229 -19.90 -13.54 -9.46
C VAL A 229 -19.87 -13.40 -7.95
N HIS A 230 -18.69 -13.51 -7.36
CA HIS A 230 -18.39 -13.21 -5.98
C HIS A 230 -17.56 -11.93 -5.93
N LEU A 231 -18.12 -10.88 -5.35
CA LEU A 231 -17.46 -9.59 -5.18
C LEU A 231 -16.65 -9.59 -3.88
N ILE A 232 -15.38 -9.23 -3.96
CA ILE A 232 -14.42 -9.19 -2.86
C ILE A 232 -13.86 -7.76 -2.76
N PRO A 233 -14.09 -7.03 -1.66
CA PRO A 233 -13.50 -5.70 -1.47
C PRO A 233 -11.97 -5.79 -1.43
N PHE A 234 -11.31 -5.06 -2.32
CA PHE A 234 -9.87 -4.88 -2.31
C PHE A 234 -9.55 -3.51 -1.70
N LEU A 235 -9.98 -3.35 -0.44
CA LEU A 235 -9.92 -2.13 0.36
C LEU A 235 -9.26 -2.47 1.71
N PHE A 236 -8.56 -1.52 2.31
CA PHE A 236 -7.85 -1.75 3.57
C PHE A 236 -8.51 -1.04 4.76
N THR A 237 -8.66 0.28 4.71
CA THR A 237 -9.20 1.07 5.82
C THR A 237 -10.67 1.46 5.67
N ALA A 238 -11.36 1.02 4.62
CA ALA A 238 -12.76 1.33 4.42
C ALA A 238 -13.65 0.74 5.53
N GLY A 239 -14.62 1.50 6.00
CA GLY A 239 -15.62 0.99 6.94
C GLY A 239 -16.69 0.13 6.24
N SER A 240 -17.42 -0.65 7.03
CA SER A 240 -18.45 -1.56 6.53
C SER A 240 -19.53 -0.85 5.73
N LYS A 241 -19.89 0.38 6.11
CA LYS A 241 -20.88 1.20 5.39
C LYS A 241 -20.41 1.56 3.98
N ALA A 242 -19.18 2.06 3.84
CA ALA A 242 -18.61 2.43 2.55
C ALA A 242 -18.43 1.18 1.67
N THR A 243 -17.86 0.10 2.23
CA THR A 243 -17.70 -1.20 1.57
C THR A 243 -19.04 -1.75 1.07
N SER A 244 -20.08 -1.76 1.93
CA SER A 244 -21.41 -2.25 1.57
C SER A 244 -22.08 -1.38 0.49
N ALA A 245 -21.89 -0.07 0.51
CA ALA A 245 -22.46 0.83 -0.50
C ALA A 245 -21.87 0.56 -1.89
N ILE A 246 -20.54 0.45 -1.99
CA ILE A 246 -19.82 0.11 -3.24
C ILE A 246 -20.24 -1.27 -3.73
N ALA A 247 -20.23 -2.26 -2.85
CA ALA A 247 -20.60 -3.63 -3.17
C ALA A 247 -22.05 -3.74 -3.64
N HIS A 248 -22.97 -3.00 -3.02
CA HIS A 248 -24.37 -2.97 -3.41
C HIS A 248 -24.57 -2.36 -4.81
N GLU A 249 -23.92 -1.25 -5.10
CA GLU A 249 -23.95 -0.62 -6.43
C GLU A 249 -23.45 -1.56 -7.51
N TRP A 250 -22.29 -2.19 -7.30
CA TRP A 250 -21.70 -3.14 -8.23
C TRP A 250 -22.57 -4.38 -8.41
N ALA A 251 -23.12 -4.92 -7.30
CA ALA A 251 -24.04 -6.05 -7.37
C ALA A 251 -25.27 -5.74 -8.21
N GLN A 252 -25.87 -4.58 -8.04
CA GLN A 252 -27.02 -4.15 -8.87
C GLN A 252 -26.66 -4.06 -10.36
N GLN A 253 -25.51 -3.47 -10.69
CA GLN A 253 -25.06 -3.34 -12.09
C GLN A 253 -24.83 -4.71 -12.72
N LEU A 254 -24.17 -5.63 -12.02
CA LEU A 254 -23.93 -6.99 -12.50
C LEU A 254 -25.22 -7.83 -12.59
N GLN A 255 -26.15 -7.67 -11.63
CA GLN A 255 -27.47 -8.32 -11.69
C GLN A 255 -28.28 -7.86 -12.89
N ARG A 256 -28.30 -6.54 -13.19
CA ARG A 256 -28.91 -6.00 -14.42
C ARG A 256 -28.25 -6.57 -15.70
N ALA A 257 -26.96 -6.91 -15.64
CA ALA A 257 -26.25 -7.57 -16.73
C ALA A 257 -26.48 -9.09 -16.80
N GLY A 258 -27.30 -9.65 -15.88
CA GLY A 258 -27.75 -11.05 -15.89
C GLY A 258 -26.92 -12.02 -15.04
N TYR A 259 -26.07 -11.52 -14.13
CA TYR A 259 -25.27 -12.35 -13.22
C TYR A 259 -25.99 -12.61 -11.90
N LYS A 260 -25.74 -13.77 -11.28
CA LYS A 260 -25.99 -13.98 -9.85
C LYS A 260 -24.81 -13.46 -9.08
N VAL A 261 -25.02 -12.64 -8.06
CA VAL A 261 -23.95 -11.97 -7.33
C VAL A 261 -24.02 -12.30 -5.85
N THR A 262 -22.91 -12.71 -5.29
CA THR A 262 -22.62 -12.77 -3.85
C THR A 262 -21.56 -11.72 -3.51
N THR A 263 -21.45 -11.34 -2.25
CA THR A 263 -20.54 -10.27 -1.82
C THR A 263 -19.88 -10.63 -0.51
N GLU A 264 -18.57 -10.51 -0.48
CA GLU A 264 -17.80 -10.43 0.75
C GLU A 264 -17.86 -8.98 1.29
N LEU A 265 -17.90 -8.82 2.60
CA LEU A 265 -17.97 -7.51 3.24
C LEU A 265 -16.76 -7.20 4.13
N HIS A 266 -15.87 -8.18 4.35
CA HIS A 266 -14.62 -7.96 5.06
C HIS A 266 -13.56 -7.33 4.15
N ASN A 267 -12.66 -6.57 4.76
CA ASN A 267 -11.57 -5.89 4.07
C ASN A 267 -10.26 -6.65 4.16
N LEU A 268 -9.24 -6.18 3.43
CA LEU A 268 -7.88 -6.73 3.49
C LEU A 268 -7.26 -6.61 4.90
N SER A 269 -7.68 -5.62 5.70
CA SER A 269 -7.26 -5.46 7.11
C SER A 269 -7.71 -6.59 8.03
N ASP A 270 -8.65 -7.45 7.59
CA ASP A 270 -9.09 -8.64 8.33
C ASP A 270 -8.23 -9.87 8.05
N VAL A 271 -7.23 -9.76 7.18
CA VAL A 271 -6.35 -10.86 6.76
C VAL A 271 -4.96 -10.65 7.36
N ASP A 272 -4.62 -11.43 8.38
CA ASP A 272 -3.35 -11.30 9.12
C ASP A 272 -2.13 -11.35 8.19
N ALA A 273 -2.12 -12.25 7.21
CA ALA A 273 -1.03 -12.33 6.23
C ALA A 273 -0.81 -11.04 5.42
N ILE A 274 -1.84 -10.21 5.23
CA ILE A 274 -1.70 -8.90 4.58
C ILE A 274 -1.12 -7.87 5.55
N ILE A 275 -1.48 -7.95 6.83
CA ILE A 275 -0.87 -7.14 7.88
C ILE A 275 0.64 -7.44 7.98
N ASP A 276 1.03 -8.72 7.87
CA ASP A 276 2.42 -9.16 7.90
C ASP A 276 3.26 -8.59 6.73
N ILE A 277 2.66 -8.42 5.55
CA ILE A 277 3.35 -7.77 4.41
C ILE A 277 3.70 -6.32 4.75
N PHE A 278 2.78 -5.56 5.33
CA PHE A 278 3.08 -4.19 5.79
C PHE A 278 4.14 -4.18 6.90
N GLU A 279 4.14 -5.16 7.82
CA GLU A 279 5.19 -5.29 8.83
C GLU A 279 6.55 -5.54 8.17
N ASN A 280 6.62 -6.38 7.13
CA ASN A 280 7.85 -6.63 6.38
C ASN A 280 8.36 -5.35 5.70
N HIS A 281 7.48 -4.56 5.07
CA HIS A 281 7.85 -3.27 4.48
C HIS A 281 8.38 -2.27 5.51
N LEU A 282 7.74 -2.22 6.68
CA LEU A 282 8.21 -1.39 7.79
C LEU A 282 9.60 -1.81 8.27
N ARG A 283 9.83 -3.12 8.47
CA ARG A 283 11.12 -3.68 8.88
C ARG A 283 12.19 -3.46 7.82
N HIS A 284 11.85 -3.63 6.55
CA HIS A 284 12.77 -3.33 5.45
C HIS A 284 13.19 -1.86 5.46
N ALA A 285 12.25 -0.94 5.62
CA ALA A 285 12.56 0.49 5.72
C ALA A 285 13.40 0.82 6.96
N GLU A 286 13.24 0.10 8.07
CA GLU A 286 14.10 0.24 9.26
C GLU A 286 15.52 -0.26 8.99
N MET A 287 15.66 -1.41 8.32
CA MET A 287 16.94 -2.08 8.10
C MET A 287 17.77 -1.44 6.98
N PHE A 288 17.11 -0.89 5.96
CA PHE A 288 17.79 -0.41 4.75
C PHE A 288 17.58 1.10 4.55
N HIS A 289 18.67 1.82 4.34
CA HIS A 289 18.64 3.21 3.88
C HIS A 289 18.52 3.26 2.36
N ARG A 290 17.39 3.75 1.86
CA ARG A 290 17.20 4.02 0.43
C ARG A 290 17.67 5.42 0.10
N TYR A 291 18.67 5.51 -0.76
CA TYR A 291 19.19 6.79 -1.23
C TYR A 291 18.19 7.49 -2.15
N SER A 292 17.94 8.76 -1.90
CA SER A 292 17.18 9.59 -2.83
C SER A 292 18.00 9.86 -4.12
N PRO A 293 17.35 10.21 -5.24
CA PRO A 293 18.06 10.61 -6.46
C PRO A 293 19.07 11.76 -6.25
N LYS A 294 18.81 12.65 -5.27
CA LYS A 294 19.72 13.75 -4.90
C LYS A 294 20.97 13.19 -4.22
N GLU A 295 20.82 12.26 -3.27
CA GLU A 295 21.93 11.61 -2.57
C GLU A 295 22.79 10.79 -3.55
N LEU A 296 22.16 9.95 -4.39
CA LEU A 296 22.86 9.18 -5.42
C LEU A 296 23.69 10.07 -6.36
N LYS A 297 23.11 11.21 -6.79
CA LYS A 297 23.82 12.19 -7.64
C LYS A 297 25.01 12.85 -6.94
N MET A 298 25.00 12.98 -5.61
CA MET A 298 26.12 13.51 -4.85
C MET A 298 27.25 12.48 -4.67
N MET A 299 26.90 11.19 -4.55
CA MET A 299 27.86 10.10 -4.38
C MET A 299 28.63 9.76 -5.69
N THR A 300 28.05 10.09 -6.84
CA THR A 300 28.64 9.83 -8.17
C THR A 300 29.47 11.01 -8.72
N ARG A 301 29.70 12.05 -7.94
CA ARG A 301 30.57 13.19 -8.24
C ARG A 301 31.90 13.11 -7.51
#